data_d0be45533f5a6af4abcf75a75b11d211
#
_entry.id   d0be45533f5a6af4abcf75a75b11d211
#
_cell.length_a   1.000
_cell.length_b   1.000
_cell.length_c   1.000
_cell.angle_alpha   90.00
_cell.angle_beta   90.00
_cell.angle_gamma   90.00
#
_symmetry.space_group_name_H-M   'P 1'
#
loop_
_entity.id
_entity.type
_entity.pdbx_description
1 polymer ?
#
loop_
_entity_poly.entity_id
_entity_poly.type
_entity_poly.pdbx_seq_one_letter_code
_entity_poly.pdbx_strand_id
1 'polypeptide(L)'
;MSRLPLYLLVLFVSCSSIYAQAGDEKKAAAQEKSQVTIVLATGNSLLVDEVRESSEGYWYKRGNVTTLLDRERVTRIEQPKTEGEAKASAPAPIGKWSLAEATKVEKFFVSKFNRPLPLSAFGQSELHTRWGLDHRNGMDVGLHPDSVEGRALVEFLRAESIPFLVFRGPVPRVATGPHIHIGNRSSRSYGR
;
A
#
# COMPACT_ATOMS: atom_id res chain seq x y z
N MET A 1 89.88 5.94 -5.34
CA MET A 1 88.68 6.66 -5.87
C MET A 1 87.45 5.91 -5.38
N SER A 2 86.97 6.31 -4.22
CA SER A 2 85.87 5.61 -3.54
C SER A 2 84.61 6.46 -3.69
N ARG A 3 83.57 5.90 -4.27
CA ARG A 3 82.26 6.56 -4.42
C ARG A 3 81.34 6.03 -3.30
N LEU A 4 80.97 6.90 -2.38
CA LEU A 4 79.93 6.64 -1.38
C LEU A 4 78.57 6.64 -2.08
N PRO A 5 77.64 5.71 -1.74
CA PRO A 5 76.26 5.82 -2.13
C PRO A 5 75.49 6.69 -1.14
N LEU A 6 74.73 7.58 -1.69
CA LEU A 6 73.80 8.50 -1.00
C LEU A 6 72.58 7.70 -0.58
N TYR A 7 72.39 7.46 0.74
CA TYR A 7 71.17 6.87 1.30
C TYR A 7 70.07 7.94 1.36
N LEU A 8 69.07 7.74 0.49
CA LEU A 8 67.85 8.56 0.52
C LEU A 8 66.96 8.06 1.68
N LEU A 9 66.86 8.83 2.75
CA LEU A 9 65.99 8.54 3.89
C LEU A 9 64.56 8.92 3.50
N VAL A 10 63.73 7.91 3.20
CA VAL A 10 62.29 8.11 2.95
C VAL A 10 61.58 8.08 4.31
N LEU A 11 61.19 9.27 4.78
CA LEU A 11 60.30 9.42 5.93
C LEU A 11 58.88 8.99 5.56
N PHE A 12 58.46 7.81 6.02
CA PHE A 12 57.08 7.40 6.02
C PHE A 12 56.33 8.19 7.10
N VAL A 13 55.59 9.21 6.66
CA VAL A 13 54.57 9.82 7.50
C VAL A 13 53.36 8.90 7.47
N SER A 14 53.21 8.13 8.54
CA SER A 14 52.00 7.31 8.80
C SER A 14 50.86 8.25 9.16
N CYS A 15 50.05 8.61 8.16
CA CYS A 15 48.78 9.26 8.39
C CYS A 15 47.78 8.24 8.95
N SER A 16 47.67 8.21 10.27
CA SER A 16 46.64 7.40 10.95
C SER A 16 45.30 8.02 10.67
N SER A 17 44.62 7.53 9.64
CA SER A 17 43.22 7.82 9.38
C SER A 17 42.39 7.20 10.49
N ILE A 18 41.90 8.02 11.38
CA ILE A 18 40.86 7.68 12.34
C ILE A 18 39.58 7.45 11.53
N TYR A 19 39.29 6.21 11.16
CA TYR A 19 37.95 5.83 10.73
C TYR A 19 37.03 5.93 11.95
N ALA A 20 36.30 7.02 12.06
CA ALA A 20 35.12 7.08 12.89
C ALA A 20 34.15 6.04 12.33
N GLN A 21 33.97 4.94 13.05
CA GLN A 21 32.87 4.02 12.88
C GLN A 21 31.58 4.80 13.18
N ALA A 22 30.97 5.33 12.13
CA ALA A 22 29.56 5.68 12.17
C ALA A 22 28.79 4.38 12.42
N GLY A 23 28.36 4.19 13.66
CA GLY A 23 27.48 3.10 14.02
C GLY A 23 26.25 3.17 13.13
N ASP A 24 26.05 2.12 12.35
CA ASP A 24 24.78 1.80 11.70
C ASP A 24 23.71 1.60 12.80
N GLU A 25 23.17 2.70 13.30
CA GLU A 25 21.86 2.69 13.91
C GLU A 25 20.85 2.42 12.78
N LYS A 26 20.74 1.16 12.43
CA LYS A 26 19.62 0.61 11.70
C LYS A 26 18.40 0.80 12.59
N LYS A 27 17.88 2.03 12.58
CA LYS A 27 16.60 2.37 13.15
C LYS A 27 15.58 1.55 12.37
N ALA A 28 15.34 0.35 12.90
CA ALA A 28 14.21 -0.47 12.46
C ALA A 28 12.99 0.43 12.62
N ALA A 29 12.51 0.97 11.51
CA ALA A 29 11.20 1.58 11.46
C ALA A 29 10.25 0.48 11.90
N ALA A 30 9.81 0.53 13.13
CA ALA A 30 8.74 -0.29 13.66
C ALA A 30 7.56 0.00 12.71
N GLN A 31 7.30 -0.95 11.84
CA GLN A 31 6.12 -0.96 11.01
C GLN A 31 4.97 -1.02 12.01
N GLU A 32 4.31 0.11 12.21
CA GLU A 32 3.14 0.23 13.07
C GLU A 32 2.11 -0.74 12.53
N LYS A 33 2.05 -1.94 13.14
CA LYS A 33 1.10 -2.98 12.77
C LYS A 33 -0.27 -2.43 13.09
N SER A 34 -1.06 -2.21 12.08
CA SER A 34 -2.47 -1.90 12.18
C SER A 34 -3.14 -2.97 13.07
N GLN A 35 -3.53 -2.59 14.29
CA GLN A 35 -4.12 -3.50 15.27
C GLN A 35 -5.63 -3.38 15.27
N VAL A 36 -6.32 -4.51 15.22
CA VAL A 36 -7.78 -4.62 15.26
C VAL A 36 -8.25 -4.79 16.70
N THR A 37 -9.33 -4.13 17.11
CA THR A 37 -9.92 -4.31 18.44
C THR A 37 -11.17 -5.16 18.34
N ILE A 38 -11.19 -6.30 19.03
CA ILE A 38 -12.38 -7.13 19.20
C ILE A 38 -13.04 -6.75 20.53
N VAL A 39 -14.28 -6.27 20.49
CA VAL A 39 -15.07 -5.99 21.68
C VAL A 39 -15.89 -7.23 22.03
N LEU A 40 -15.67 -7.74 23.22
CA LEU A 40 -16.31 -8.96 23.72
C LEU A 40 -17.69 -8.66 24.35
N ALA A 41 -18.55 -9.66 24.38
CA ALA A 41 -19.85 -9.59 25.06
C ALA A 41 -19.75 -9.29 26.56
N THR A 42 -18.61 -9.55 27.17
CA THR A 42 -18.29 -9.20 28.57
C THR A 42 -17.97 -7.71 28.78
N GLY A 43 -17.92 -6.91 27.70
CA GLY A 43 -17.48 -5.50 27.74
C GLY A 43 -15.98 -5.30 27.66
N ASN A 44 -15.18 -6.36 27.74
CA ASN A 44 -13.73 -6.29 27.58
C ASN A 44 -13.33 -6.12 26.10
N SER A 45 -12.15 -5.57 25.86
CA SER A 45 -11.60 -5.42 24.50
C SER A 45 -10.31 -6.23 24.37
N LEU A 46 -10.13 -6.85 23.19
CA LEU A 46 -8.96 -7.63 22.83
C LEU A 46 -8.29 -6.99 21.63
N LEU A 47 -7.04 -6.55 21.80
CA LEU A 47 -6.24 -5.98 20.73
C LEU A 47 -5.48 -7.10 20.01
N VAL A 48 -5.64 -7.21 18.69
CA VAL A 48 -5.13 -8.30 17.87
C VAL A 48 -4.52 -7.79 16.57
N ASP A 49 -3.64 -8.57 15.96
CA ASP A 49 -2.94 -8.18 14.73
C ASP A 49 -3.82 -8.40 13.47
N GLU A 50 -4.69 -9.40 13.50
CA GLU A 50 -5.55 -9.78 12.37
C GLU A 50 -6.81 -10.49 12.88
N VAL A 51 -7.92 -10.26 12.20
CA VAL A 51 -9.19 -10.99 12.42
C VAL A 51 -9.74 -11.49 11.10
N ARG A 52 -10.23 -12.74 11.09
CA ARG A 52 -10.92 -13.35 9.96
C ARG A 52 -12.21 -13.99 10.42
N GLU A 53 -13.31 -13.64 9.79
CA GLU A 53 -14.60 -14.27 10.02
C GLU A 53 -14.68 -15.64 9.32
N SER A 54 -15.26 -16.62 9.99
CA SER A 54 -15.54 -17.97 9.47
C SER A 54 -16.94 -18.43 9.87
N SER A 55 -17.36 -19.57 9.36
CA SER A 55 -18.63 -20.20 9.78
C SER A 55 -18.65 -20.56 11.26
N GLU A 56 -17.50 -20.84 11.85
CA GLU A 56 -17.36 -21.29 13.25
C GLU A 56 -17.19 -20.12 14.23
N GLY A 57 -16.91 -18.90 13.76
CA GLY A 57 -16.64 -17.73 14.58
C GLY A 57 -15.59 -16.82 13.98
N TYR A 58 -14.81 -16.19 14.84
CA TYR A 58 -13.76 -15.25 14.45
C TYR A 58 -12.38 -15.82 14.78
N TRP A 59 -11.59 -16.14 13.76
CA TRP A 59 -10.17 -16.43 13.92
C TRP A 59 -9.41 -15.11 14.10
N TYR A 60 -8.64 -14.99 15.16
CA TYR A 60 -7.78 -13.85 15.35
C TYR A 60 -6.33 -14.25 15.58
N LYS A 61 -5.41 -13.39 15.18
CA LYS A 61 -3.97 -13.56 15.38
C LYS A 61 -3.45 -12.50 16.33
N ARG A 62 -2.64 -12.94 17.29
CA ARG A 62 -1.91 -12.06 18.21
C ARG A 62 -0.47 -12.57 18.32
N GLY A 63 0.47 -11.82 17.76
CA GLY A 63 1.84 -12.31 17.60
C GLY A 63 1.91 -13.57 16.75
N ASN A 64 2.42 -14.64 17.32
CA ASN A 64 2.53 -15.94 16.64
C ASN A 64 1.38 -16.91 16.97
N VAL A 65 0.39 -16.47 17.73
CA VAL A 65 -0.73 -17.30 18.16
C VAL A 65 -1.98 -16.96 17.35
N THR A 66 -2.62 -17.99 16.80
CA THR A 66 -3.93 -17.89 16.14
C THR A 66 -4.95 -18.63 16.98
N THR A 67 -6.06 -17.99 17.29
CA THR A 67 -7.11 -18.52 18.18
C THR A 67 -8.48 -18.30 17.55
N LEU A 68 -9.37 -19.27 17.72
CA LEU A 68 -10.79 -19.14 17.36
C LEU A 68 -11.57 -18.56 18.55
N LEU A 69 -12.41 -17.58 18.27
CA LEU A 69 -13.33 -16.98 19.22
C LEU A 69 -14.76 -17.17 18.72
N ASP A 70 -15.61 -17.74 19.56
CA ASP A 70 -16.99 -17.99 19.25
C ASP A 70 -17.73 -16.70 18.91
N ARG A 71 -18.62 -16.76 17.92
CA ARG A 71 -19.36 -15.59 17.42
C ARG A 71 -20.16 -14.89 18.52
N GLU A 72 -20.76 -15.65 19.43
CA GLU A 72 -21.57 -15.15 20.55
C GLU A 72 -20.76 -14.32 21.56
N ARG A 73 -19.46 -14.53 21.61
CA ARG A 73 -18.56 -13.81 22.50
C ARG A 73 -18.10 -12.46 21.95
N VAL A 74 -18.42 -12.15 20.70
CA VAL A 74 -18.01 -10.92 20.01
C VAL A 74 -19.21 -9.99 19.83
N THR A 75 -19.16 -8.82 20.43
CA THR A 75 -20.19 -7.79 20.25
C THR A 75 -19.93 -7.00 18.97
N ARG A 76 -18.67 -6.61 18.72
CA ARG A 76 -18.26 -5.90 17.52
C ARG A 76 -16.74 -6.03 17.31
N ILE A 77 -16.32 -5.84 16.08
CA ILE A 77 -14.92 -5.75 15.70
C ILE A 77 -14.68 -4.32 15.25
N GLU A 78 -13.81 -3.61 15.95
CA GLU A 78 -13.34 -2.29 15.60
C GLU A 78 -12.02 -2.44 14.87
N GLN A 79 -12.04 -2.15 13.60
CA GLN A 79 -10.79 -2.03 12.86
C GLN A 79 -10.06 -0.78 13.36
N PRO A 80 -8.71 -0.80 13.41
CA PRO A 80 -7.99 0.39 13.79
C PRO A 80 -8.51 1.54 12.94
N LYS A 81 -8.89 2.62 13.59
CA LYS A 81 -9.01 3.90 12.92
C LYS A 81 -7.59 4.24 12.46
N THR A 82 -7.17 3.65 11.35
CA THR A 82 -6.08 4.24 10.61
C THR A 82 -6.58 5.64 10.30
N GLU A 83 -5.88 6.67 10.78
CA GLU A 83 -6.14 8.07 10.40
C GLU A 83 -6.14 8.26 8.87
N GLY A 84 -5.95 7.18 8.11
CA GLY A 84 -6.12 7.06 6.67
C GLY A 84 -7.54 6.78 6.19
N GLU A 85 -8.50 6.30 7.02
CA GLU A 85 -9.89 6.12 6.59
C GLU A 85 -10.73 7.41 6.70
N ALA A 86 -10.32 8.37 7.52
CA ALA A 86 -10.95 9.69 7.57
C ALA A 86 -10.47 10.63 6.45
N LYS A 87 -9.47 10.22 5.68
CA LYS A 87 -9.14 10.79 4.38
C LYS A 87 -9.30 9.71 3.31
N ALA A 88 -10.53 9.32 3.00
CA ALA A 88 -10.89 9.25 1.59
C ALA A 88 -10.36 10.57 1.05
N SER A 89 -9.16 10.54 0.43
CA SER A 89 -8.51 11.71 -0.11
C SER A 89 -9.59 12.50 -0.83
N ALA A 90 -9.70 13.79 -0.49
CA ALA A 90 -10.67 14.68 -1.11
C ALA A 90 -10.81 14.27 -2.58
N PRO A 91 -12.04 14.15 -3.12
CA PRO A 91 -12.24 13.58 -4.44
C PRO A 91 -11.19 14.23 -5.35
N ALA A 92 -10.35 13.38 -5.94
CA ALA A 92 -9.35 13.87 -6.88
C ALA A 92 -10.08 14.77 -7.86
N PRO A 93 -9.53 15.90 -8.25
CA PRO A 93 -10.22 16.89 -9.06
C PRO A 93 -10.92 16.15 -10.19
N ILE A 94 -12.17 16.52 -10.49
CA ILE A 94 -12.94 15.95 -11.58
C ILE A 94 -12.19 16.30 -12.87
N GLY A 95 -11.13 15.52 -13.15
CA GLY A 95 -10.34 15.63 -14.37
C GLY A 95 -11.12 15.01 -15.54
N LYS A 96 -10.85 15.46 -16.74
CA LYS A 96 -11.30 14.77 -17.94
C LYS A 96 -10.48 13.49 -18.07
N TRP A 97 -11.06 12.36 -17.73
CA TRP A 97 -10.44 11.05 -17.86
C TRP A 97 -11.27 10.18 -18.80
N SER A 98 -10.59 9.47 -19.68
CA SER A 98 -11.15 8.37 -20.48
C SER A 98 -10.12 7.26 -20.59
N LEU A 99 -10.55 6.04 -20.90
CA LEU A 99 -9.63 4.91 -21.14
C LEU A 99 -8.64 5.15 -22.29
N ALA A 100 -8.90 6.11 -23.19
CA ALA A 100 -7.93 6.50 -24.22
C ALA A 100 -6.61 7.07 -23.62
N GLU A 101 -6.67 7.57 -22.39
CA GLU A 101 -5.50 8.11 -21.68
C GLU A 101 -4.72 7.04 -20.90
N ALA A 102 -5.22 5.79 -20.84
CA ALA A 102 -4.59 4.68 -20.12
C ALA A 102 -3.12 4.47 -20.52
N THR A 103 -2.82 4.62 -21.81
CA THR A 103 -1.46 4.50 -22.34
C THR A 103 -0.47 5.46 -21.67
N LYS A 104 -0.91 6.63 -21.19
CA LYS A 104 -0.07 7.57 -20.45
C LYS A 104 0.36 6.99 -19.10
N VAL A 105 -0.57 6.36 -18.40
CA VAL A 105 -0.33 5.70 -17.11
C VAL A 105 0.56 4.47 -17.28
N GLU A 106 0.30 3.66 -18.29
CA GLU A 106 1.12 2.49 -18.62
C GLU A 106 2.56 2.87 -18.96
N LYS A 107 2.76 3.88 -19.80
CA LYS A 107 4.09 4.39 -20.16
C LYS A 107 4.86 4.88 -18.94
N PHE A 108 4.21 5.64 -18.06
CA PHE A 108 4.82 6.06 -16.79
C PHE A 108 5.28 4.86 -15.98
N PHE A 109 4.42 3.87 -15.81
CA PHE A 109 4.71 2.72 -14.97
C PHE A 109 5.84 1.86 -15.55
N VAL A 110 5.80 1.57 -16.85
CA VAL A 110 6.86 0.82 -17.54
C VAL A 110 8.19 1.57 -17.48
N SER A 111 8.19 2.88 -17.71
CA SER A 111 9.40 3.71 -17.65
C SER A 111 10.03 3.71 -16.26
N LYS A 112 9.20 3.71 -15.20
CA LYS A 112 9.68 3.80 -13.82
C LYS A 112 10.11 2.46 -13.23
N PHE A 113 9.41 1.38 -13.57
CA PHE A 113 9.56 0.07 -12.92
C PHE A 113 10.03 -1.05 -13.86
N ASN A 114 10.24 -0.74 -15.13
CA ASN A 114 10.67 -1.69 -16.16
C ASN A 114 9.82 -2.98 -16.22
N ARG A 115 8.52 -2.86 -15.99
CA ARG A 115 7.55 -3.95 -16.06
C ARG A 115 6.14 -3.43 -16.41
N PRO A 116 5.25 -4.28 -16.95
CA PRO A 116 3.89 -3.87 -17.26
C PRO A 116 3.11 -3.43 -16.02
N LEU A 117 2.19 -2.48 -16.22
CA LEU A 117 1.21 -2.09 -15.21
C LEU A 117 0.30 -3.28 -14.88
N PRO A 118 0.19 -3.73 -13.60
CA PRO A 118 -0.61 -4.89 -13.24
C PRO A 118 -2.11 -4.54 -13.22
N LEU A 119 -2.75 -4.58 -14.38
CA LEU A 119 -4.18 -4.32 -14.51
C LEU A 119 -4.99 -5.48 -13.94
N SER A 120 -5.97 -5.19 -13.08
CA SER A 120 -6.96 -6.13 -12.58
C SER A 120 -8.33 -5.99 -13.25
N ALA A 121 -8.66 -4.79 -13.76
CA ALA A 121 -9.80 -4.55 -14.62
C ALA A 121 -9.53 -3.40 -15.59
N PHE A 122 -10.08 -3.49 -16.80
CA PHE A 122 -10.03 -2.45 -17.81
C PHE A 122 -11.42 -2.27 -18.43
N GLY A 123 -12.07 -1.15 -18.14
CA GLY A 123 -13.46 -0.93 -18.50
C GLY A 123 -14.44 -1.80 -17.70
N GLN A 124 -15.62 -1.99 -18.25
CA GLN A 124 -16.69 -2.74 -17.59
C GLN A 124 -16.38 -4.23 -17.54
N SER A 125 -16.42 -4.81 -16.35
CA SER A 125 -16.29 -6.26 -16.13
C SER A 125 -17.62 -6.87 -15.67
N GLU A 126 -17.74 -8.20 -15.73
CA GLU A 126 -18.91 -8.93 -15.21
C GLU A 126 -19.12 -8.67 -13.70
N LEU A 127 -18.05 -8.54 -12.94
CA LEU A 127 -18.11 -8.25 -11.50
C LEU A 127 -18.70 -6.86 -11.27
N HIS A 128 -18.26 -5.84 -12.01
CA HIS A 128 -18.80 -4.49 -11.93
C HIS A 128 -20.28 -4.47 -12.29
N THR A 129 -20.65 -5.17 -13.35
CA THR A 129 -22.06 -5.31 -13.78
C THR A 129 -22.90 -5.97 -12.68
N ARG A 130 -22.43 -7.07 -12.10
CA ARG A 130 -23.13 -7.79 -11.00
C ARG A 130 -23.31 -6.90 -9.78
N TRP A 131 -22.38 -6.00 -9.50
CA TRP A 131 -22.48 -5.06 -8.39
C TRP A 131 -23.24 -3.77 -8.72
N GLY A 132 -23.68 -3.61 -9.96
CA GLY A 132 -24.36 -2.41 -10.44
C GLY A 132 -23.45 -1.19 -10.51
N LEU A 133 -22.16 -1.37 -10.74
CA LEU A 133 -21.17 -0.31 -10.88
C LEU A 133 -20.95 0.02 -12.34
N ASP A 134 -21.00 1.28 -12.70
CA ASP A 134 -20.58 1.76 -14.03
C ASP A 134 -19.07 2.00 -14.02
N HIS A 135 -18.34 1.07 -14.63
CA HIS A 135 -16.88 1.10 -14.70
C HIS A 135 -16.36 1.25 -16.14
N ARG A 136 -17.24 1.62 -17.08
CA ARG A 136 -16.91 1.67 -18.52
C ARG A 136 -15.72 2.57 -18.85
N ASN A 137 -15.50 3.64 -18.07
CA ASN A 137 -14.39 4.57 -18.23
C ASN A 137 -13.38 4.49 -17.09
N GLY A 138 -13.31 3.36 -16.38
CA GLY A 138 -12.37 3.13 -15.32
C GLY A 138 -11.38 2.01 -15.63
N MET A 139 -10.26 2.00 -14.97
CA MET A 139 -9.36 0.86 -14.90
C MET A 139 -8.88 0.64 -13.47
N ASP A 140 -8.71 -0.62 -13.10
CA ASP A 140 -8.22 -0.99 -11.76
C ASP A 140 -6.82 -1.57 -11.88
N VAL A 141 -5.93 -1.08 -11.03
CA VAL A 141 -4.54 -1.52 -10.95
C VAL A 141 -4.36 -2.33 -9.67
N GLY A 142 -3.98 -3.60 -9.80
CA GLY A 142 -3.79 -4.54 -8.71
C GLY A 142 -2.52 -4.28 -7.90
N LEU A 143 -2.40 -3.07 -7.36
CA LEU A 143 -1.33 -2.65 -6.46
C LEU A 143 -1.89 -2.21 -5.13
N HIS A 144 -1.23 -2.61 -4.05
CA HIS A 144 -1.52 -1.99 -2.76
C HIS A 144 -1.10 -0.51 -2.81
N PRO A 145 -2.00 0.46 -2.48
CA PRO A 145 -1.70 1.89 -2.62
C PRO A 145 -0.49 2.34 -1.79
N ASP A 146 -0.19 1.65 -0.69
CA ASP A 146 0.93 1.97 0.19
C ASP A 146 2.22 1.20 -0.16
N SER A 147 2.23 0.38 -1.21
CA SER A 147 3.46 -0.18 -1.77
C SER A 147 4.33 0.91 -2.40
N VAL A 148 5.60 0.62 -2.65
CA VAL A 148 6.51 1.56 -3.33
C VAL A 148 5.94 1.97 -4.69
N GLU A 149 5.46 1.00 -5.46
CA GLU A 149 4.89 1.21 -6.79
C GLU A 149 3.53 1.91 -6.71
N GLY A 150 2.68 1.52 -5.74
CA GLY A 150 1.38 2.14 -5.53
C GLY A 150 1.48 3.62 -5.16
N ARG A 151 2.39 3.98 -4.24
CA ARG A 151 2.63 5.39 -3.89
C ARG A 151 3.12 6.20 -5.09
N ALA A 152 4.08 5.66 -5.84
CA ALA A 152 4.60 6.35 -7.02
C ALA A 152 3.52 6.55 -8.10
N LEU A 153 2.64 5.55 -8.29
CA LEU A 153 1.51 5.68 -9.20
C LEU A 153 0.52 6.75 -8.72
N VAL A 154 0.17 6.76 -7.43
CA VAL A 154 -0.73 7.77 -6.85
C VAL A 154 -0.16 9.19 -6.97
N GLU A 155 1.14 9.37 -6.76
CA GLU A 155 1.82 10.66 -6.95
C GLU A 155 1.74 11.12 -8.40
N PHE A 156 2.00 10.22 -9.36
CA PHE A 156 1.87 10.51 -10.78
C PHE A 156 0.44 10.92 -11.16
N LEU A 157 -0.57 10.16 -10.71
CA LEU A 157 -1.98 10.46 -10.99
C LEU A 157 -2.40 11.84 -10.47
N ARG A 158 -1.91 12.21 -9.26
CA ARG A 158 -2.14 13.57 -8.72
C ARG A 158 -1.47 14.65 -9.57
N ALA A 159 -0.20 14.47 -9.92
CA ALA A 159 0.55 15.44 -10.72
C ALA A 159 -0.12 15.71 -12.07
N GLU A 160 -0.67 14.65 -12.67
CA GLU A 160 -1.35 14.72 -13.96
C GLU A 160 -2.85 15.08 -13.86
N SER A 161 -3.35 15.34 -12.65
CA SER A 161 -4.77 15.62 -12.40
C SER A 161 -5.71 14.52 -12.91
N ILE A 162 -5.23 13.27 -12.94
CA ILE A 162 -6.02 12.10 -13.31
C ILE A 162 -6.85 11.67 -12.10
N PRO A 163 -8.18 11.51 -12.23
CA PRO A 163 -9.02 11.06 -11.11
C PRO A 163 -8.71 9.63 -10.72
N PHE A 164 -8.66 9.35 -9.43
CA PHE A 164 -8.43 8.00 -8.90
C PHE A 164 -9.05 7.81 -7.53
N LEU A 165 -9.23 6.55 -7.14
CA LEU A 165 -9.60 6.12 -5.79
C LEU A 165 -8.60 5.05 -5.32
N VAL A 166 -8.31 5.01 -4.04
CA VAL A 166 -7.45 4.00 -3.44
C VAL A 166 -8.25 3.10 -2.52
N PHE A 167 -8.07 1.80 -2.67
CA PHE A 167 -8.65 0.78 -1.80
C PHE A 167 -7.51 0.03 -1.12
N ARG A 168 -7.49 0.03 0.21
CA ARG A 168 -6.47 -0.68 1.01
C ARG A 168 -6.89 -2.08 1.41
N GLY A 169 -8.16 -2.41 1.18
CA GLY A 169 -8.75 -3.70 1.49
C GLY A 169 -10.09 -3.89 0.81
N PRO A 170 -10.76 -5.02 1.07
CA PRO A 170 -12.06 -5.30 0.49
C PRO A 170 -13.13 -4.35 1.05
N VAL A 171 -14.01 -3.89 0.15
CA VAL A 171 -15.20 -3.08 0.49
C VAL A 171 -16.41 -3.78 -0.11
N PRO A 172 -17.43 -4.15 0.68
CA PRO A 172 -18.58 -4.91 0.19
C PRO A 172 -19.21 -4.27 -1.05
N ARG A 173 -19.33 -5.05 -2.13
CA ARG A 173 -19.92 -4.63 -3.42
C ARG A 173 -19.24 -3.42 -4.08
N VAL A 174 -17.99 -3.14 -3.73
CA VAL A 174 -17.19 -2.05 -4.30
C VAL A 174 -15.79 -2.51 -4.67
N ALA A 175 -15.11 -3.23 -3.78
CA ALA A 175 -13.73 -3.66 -3.97
C ALA A 175 -13.51 -5.06 -3.40
N THR A 176 -12.81 -5.93 -4.12
CA THR A 176 -12.46 -7.29 -3.68
C THR A 176 -11.18 -7.35 -2.84
N GLY A 177 -10.37 -6.31 -2.88
CA GLY A 177 -9.09 -6.24 -2.18
C GLY A 177 -8.37 -4.93 -2.47
N PRO A 178 -7.10 -4.82 -2.02
CA PRO A 178 -6.30 -3.63 -2.26
C PRO A 178 -6.09 -3.39 -3.76
N HIS A 179 -6.38 -2.18 -4.22
CA HIS A 179 -6.11 -1.75 -5.59
C HIS A 179 -6.21 -0.22 -5.73
N ILE A 180 -5.81 0.28 -6.87
CA ILE A 180 -5.97 1.68 -7.27
C ILE A 180 -6.94 1.72 -8.46
N HIS A 181 -8.11 2.30 -8.24
CA HIS A 181 -9.06 2.60 -9.31
C HIS A 181 -8.66 3.91 -9.99
N ILE A 182 -8.52 3.92 -11.29
CA ILE A 182 -8.20 5.11 -12.09
C ILE A 182 -9.40 5.45 -12.96
N GLY A 183 -9.86 6.68 -12.82
CA GLY A 183 -11.08 7.18 -13.43
C GLY A 183 -12.00 7.85 -12.41
N ASN A 184 -13.08 8.37 -12.91
CA ASN A 184 -14.12 8.93 -12.05
C ASN A 184 -14.76 7.83 -11.21
N ARG A 185 -15.24 8.20 -10.03
CA ARG A 185 -15.95 7.25 -9.17
C ARG A 185 -17.11 6.60 -9.93
N SER A 186 -17.13 5.28 -9.92
CA SER A 186 -18.22 4.51 -10.53
C SER A 186 -19.57 4.90 -9.92
N SER A 187 -20.49 5.35 -10.75
CA SER A 187 -21.87 5.55 -10.35
C SER A 187 -22.56 4.20 -10.20
N ARG A 188 -23.53 4.10 -9.27
CA ARG A 188 -24.39 2.91 -9.22
C ARG A 188 -25.52 3.09 -10.19
N SER A 189 -25.63 2.19 -11.17
CA SER A 189 -26.84 2.01 -11.93
C SER A 189 -27.85 1.31 -11.03
N TYR A 190 -28.72 2.08 -10.36
CA TYR A 190 -29.94 1.53 -9.80
C TYR A 190 -30.78 1.08 -11.01
N GLY A 191 -31.00 -0.24 -11.17
CA GLY A 191 -31.83 -0.75 -12.25
C GLY A 191 -33.15 -0.01 -12.30
N ARG A 192 -33.48 0.48 -13.50
CA ARG A 192 -34.84 0.88 -13.86
C ARG A 192 -35.68 -0.36 -14.04
#